data_319e05ac7499c723baaac5626c7db048
#
_entry.id   319e05ac7499c723baaac5626c7db048
#
_cell.length_a   1.000
_cell.length_b   1.000
_cell.length_c   1.000
_cell.angle_alpha   90.00
_cell.angle_beta   90.00
_cell.angle_gamma   90.00
#
_symmetry.space_group_name_H-M   'P 1'
#
loop_
_entity.id
_entity.type
_entity.pdbx_description
1 polymer ?
#
loop_
_entity_poly.entity_id
_entity_poly.type
_entity_poly.pdbx_seq_one_letter_code
_entity_poly.pdbx_strand_id
1 'polypeptide(L)'
;VNQKNLVEEHGIHPKNFALARAIAGDKSDNLPGVGGVGLPTISKRFPFLSEDVSYDIDTLMEYSQQHAGKVKAYTNVLENRDRVEENYRLMQLYTPSVSVQGRKKINYALDNFEPEFAKTTIKAMMIEDGFGVVNFVDMYAWMNKIVADSRR
;
A
#
# COMPACT_ATOMS: atom_id res chain seq x y z
N VAL A 1 -4.78 -4.05 -10.81
CA VAL A 1 -3.54 -4.77 -11.15
C VAL A 1 -3.62 -6.14 -10.51
N ASN A 2 -3.56 -7.21 -11.32
CA ASN A 2 -3.60 -8.58 -10.83
C ASN A 2 -2.15 -9.02 -10.51
N GLN A 3 -1.93 -9.83 -9.46
CA GLN A 3 -0.60 -10.35 -9.10
C GLN A 3 0.12 -11.03 -10.27
N LYS A 4 -0.61 -11.73 -11.14
CA LYS A 4 -0.03 -12.38 -12.34
C LYS A 4 0.55 -11.39 -13.35
N ASN A 5 -0.07 -10.23 -13.50
CA ASN A 5 0.38 -9.21 -14.46
C ASN A 5 1.62 -8.45 -13.97
N LEU A 6 1.90 -8.42 -12.67
CA LEU A 6 3.03 -7.68 -12.10
C LEU A 6 4.38 -8.24 -12.54
N VAL A 7 4.51 -9.57 -12.57
CA VAL A 7 5.74 -10.23 -13.04
C VAL A 7 5.91 -10.03 -14.55
N GLU A 8 4.83 -10.10 -15.33
CA GLU A 8 4.86 -9.92 -16.77
C GLU A 8 5.20 -8.47 -17.16
N GLU A 9 4.63 -7.48 -16.46
CA GLU A 9 4.81 -6.06 -16.77
C GLU A 9 6.13 -5.49 -16.23
N HIS A 10 6.54 -5.93 -15.05
CA HIS A 10 7.67 -5.32 -14.34
C HIS A 10 8.85 -6.26 -14.09
N GLY A 11 8.70 -7.58 -14.33
CA GLY A 11 9.75 -8.56 -14.03
C GLY A 11 10.07 -8.68 -12.54
N ILE A 12 9.11 -8.33 -11.66
CA ILE A 12 9.29 -8.30 -10.20
C ILE A 12 8.13 -9.08 -9.58
N HIS A 13 8.46 -10.02 -8.68
CA HIS A 13 7.45 -10.80 -8.00
C HIS A 13 6.66 -9.94 -6.99
N PRO A 14 5.35 -10.15 -6.80
CA PRO A 14 4.53 -9.37 -5.87
C PRO A 14 5.09 -9.28 -4.45
N LYS A 15 5.71 -10.35 -3.93
CA LYS A 15 6.35 -10.36 -2.61
C LYS A 15 7.49 -9.33 -2.47
N ASN A 16 8.15 -8.99 -3.58
CA ASN A 16 9.30 -8.09 -3.64
C ASN A 16 8.94 -6.71 -4.19
N PHE A 17 7.68 -6.50 -4.56
CA PHE A 17 7.28 -5.27 -5.24
C PHE A 17 7.40 -4.04 -4.31
N ALA A 18 7.07 -4.18 -3.03
CA ALA A 18 7.27 -3.10 -2.05
C ALA A 18 8.76 -2.72 -1.92
N LEU A 19 9.67 -3.71 -1.92
CA LEU A 19 11.10 -3.47 -1.89
C LEU A 19 11.60 -2.75 -3.15
N ALA A 20 11.12 -3.18 -4.32
CA ALA A 20 11.42 -2.50 -5.58
C ALA A 20 10.88 -1.06 -5.62
N ARG A 21 9.67 -0.83 -5.13
CA ARG A 21 9.08 0.51 -5.03
C ARG A 21 9.84 1.39 -4.04
N ALA A 22 10.37 0.83 -2.94
CA ALA A 22 11.21 1.57 -2.01
C ALA A 22 12.46 2.17 -2.67
N ILE A 23 13.05 1.44 -3.63
CA ILE A 23 14.17 1.92 -4.44
C ILE A 23 13.70 2.94 -5.50
N ALA A 24 12.64 2.60 -6.24
CA ALA A 24 12.15 3.45 -7.33
C ALA A 24 11.49 4.74 -6.83
N GLY A 25 10.95 4.73 -5.61
CA GLY A 25 10.14 5.81 -5.06
C GLY A 25 8.69 5.79 -5.56
N ASP A 26 7.88 6.70 -5.04
CA ASP A 26 6.52 6.95 -5.47
C ASP A 26 6.24 8.45 -5.58
N LYS A 27 6.06 8.92 -6.81
CA LYS A 27 5.80 10.34 -7.08
C LYS A 27 4.42 10.78 -6.60
N SER A 28 3.43 9.86 -6.58
CA SER A 28 2.08 10.18 -6.12
C SER A 28 2.05 10.45 -4.62
N ASP A 29 2.90 9.77 -3.86
CA ASP A 29 3.03 9.91 -2.41
C ASP A 29 4.19 10.85 -1.99
N ASN A 30 4.79 11.53 -2.97
CA ASN A 30 5.95 12.40 -2.74
C ASN A 30 7.15 11.67 -2.08
N LEU A 31 7.32 10.39 -2.40
CA LEU A 31 8.44 9.58 -1.93
C LEU A 31 9.56 9.56 -3.00
N PRO A 32 10.66 10.28 -2.80
CA PRO A 32 11.75 10.28 -3.76
C PRO A 32 12.46 8.92 -3.76
N GLY A 33 12.69 8.37 -4.95
CA GLY A 33 13.48 7.16 -5.12
C GLY A 33 14.97 7.42 -5.19
N VAL A 34 15.72 6.34 -5.45
CA VAL A 34 17.17 6.37 -5.73
C VAL A 34 17.40 6.92 -7.15
N GLY A 35 18.24 7.93 -7.27
CA GLY A 35 18.50 8.61 -8.52
C GLY A 35 18.96 7.65 -9.63
N GLY A 36 18.25 7.64 -10.76
CA GLY A 36 18.57 6.79 -11.92
C GLY A 36 18.21 5.30 -11.77
N VAL A 37 17.47 4.91 -10.71
CA VAL A 37 17.14 3.50 -10.44
C VAL A 37 15.61 3.31 -10.39
N GLY A 38 14.97 3.35 -11.55
CA GLY A 38 13.54 3.06 -11.70
C GLY A 38 13.24 1.56 -11.86
N LEU A 39 11.95 1.18 -11.86
CA LEU A 39 11.52 -0.23 -11.96
C LEU A 39 12.17 -1.01 -13.11
N PRO A 40 12.33 -0.48 -14.33
CA PRO A 40 13.01 -1.21 -15.40
C PRO A 40 14.50 -1.49 -15.10
N THR A 41 15.17 -0.56 -14.41
CA THR A 41 16.56 -0.76 -13.97
C THR A 41 16.63 -1.80 -12.86
N ILE A 42 15.68 -1.79 -11.93
CA ILE A 42 15.59 -2.73 -10.81
C ILE A 42 15.38 -4.15 -11.35
N SER A 43 14.40 -4.37 -12.20
CA SER A 43 14.14 -5.66 -12.83
C SER A 43 15.39 -6.23 -13.53
N LYS A 44 16.10 -5.38 -14.25
CA LYS A 44 17.31 -5.80 -14.97
C LYS A 44 18.52 -6.08 -14.07
N ARG A 45 18.66 -5.32 -12.97
CA ARG A 45 19.87 -5.35 -12.13
C ARG A 45 19.73 -6.22 -10.88
N PHE A 46 18.52 -6.44 -10.42
CA PHE A 46 18.20 -7.28 -9.26
C PHE A 46 17.29 -8.43 -9.67
N PRO A 47 17.76 -9.37 -10.51
CA PRO A 47 16.92 -10.43 -11.09
C PRO A 47 16.29 -11.35 -10.05
N PHE A 48 16.91 -11.50 -8.88
CA PHE A 48 16.34 -12.27 -7.76
C PHE A 48 15.00 -11.75 -7.26
N LEU A 49 14.68 -10.46 -7.49
CA LEU A 49 13.38 -9.90 -7.12
C LEU A 49 12.21 -10.45 -7.95
N SER A 50 12.48 -11.21 -9.03
CA SER A 50 11.46 -11.93 -9.81
C SER A 50 11.06 -13.27 -9.19
N GLU A 51 11.81 -13.78 -8.22
CA GLU A 51 11.60 -15.07 -7.59
C GLU A 51 10.43 -15.06 -6.61
N ASP A 52 9.74 -16.19 -6.43
CA ASP A 52 8.65 -16.38 -5.45
C ASP A 52 9.19 -16.56 -4.02
N VAL A 53 10.17 -15.75 -3.67
CA VAL A 53 10.79 -15.64 -2.34
C VAL A 53 10.70 -14.19 -1.90
N SER A 54 10.44 -13.94 -0.62
CA SER A 54 10.46 -12.58 -0.06
C SER A 54 11.88 -12.23 0.36
N TYR A 55 12.40 -11.16 -0.19
CA TYR A 55 13.72 -10.63 0.15
C TYR A 55 13.60 -9.37 1.00
N ASP A 56 14.61 -9.12 1.81
CA ASP A 56 14.72 -7.95 2.68
C ASP A 56 15.74 -6.92 2.14
N ILE A 57 15.84 -5.81 2.85
CA ILE A 57 16.76 -4.73 2.50
C ILE A 57 18.23 -5.18 2.65
N ASP A 58 18.53 -6.00 3.63
CA ASP A 58 19.90 -6.45 3.87
C ASP A 58 20.39 -7.31 2.70
N THR A 59 19.59 -8.24 2.21
CA THR A 59 19.87 -9.02 0.98
C THR A 59 20.10 -8.09 -0.23
N LEU A 60 19.29 -7.04 -0.39
CA LEU A 60 19.44 -6.06 -1.45
C LEU A 60 20.77 -5.31 -1.35
N MET A 61 21.15 -4.90 -0.14
CA MET A 61 22.43 -4.19 0.11
C MET A 61 23.62 -5.09 -0.10
N GLU A 62 23.60 -6.33 0.37
CA GLU A 62 24.65 -7.33 0.15
C GLU A 62 24.87 -7.58 -1.35
N TYR A 63 23.77 -7.78 -2.10
CA TYR A 63 23.84 -7.94 -3.55
C TYR A 63 24.43 -6.71 -4.24
N SER A 64 24.02 -5.52 -3.82
CA SER A 64 24.55 -4.26 -4.34
C SER A 64 26.03 -4.11 -4.05
N GLN A 65 26.50 -4.50 -2.85
CA GLN A 65 27.90 -4.47 -2.46
C GLN A 65 28.77 -5.42 -3.29
N GLN A 66 28.28 -6.64 -3.54
CA GLN A 66 28.98 -7.63 -4.38
C GLN A 66 29.13 -7.19 -5.83
N HIS A 67 28.26 -6.28 -6.30
CA HIS A 67 28.23 -5.77 -7.66
C HIS A 67 28.68 -4.29 -7.77
N ALA A 68 29.12 -3.69 -6.66
CA ALA A 68 29.59 -2.32 -6.63
C ALA A 68 30.72 -2.08 -7.66
N GLY A 69 30.68 -0.92 -8.29
CA GLY A 69 31.65 -0.56 -9.34
C GLY A 69 31.34 -1.09 -10.74
N LYS A 70 30.47 -2.12 -10.91
CA LYS A 70 30.08 -2.61 -12.24
C LYS A 70 29.12 -1.66 -12.95
N VAL A 71 28.16 -1.12 -12.21
CA VAL A 71 27.14 -0.20 -12.71
C VAL A 71 26.77 0.78 -11.61
N LYS A 72 26.57 2.06 -11.96
CA LYS A 72 26.18 3.12 -11.01
C LYS A 72 24.94 2.81 -10.18
N ALA A 73 23.99 2.01 -10.72
CA ALA A 73 22.78 1.66 -10.00
C ALA A 73 23.04 1.01 -8.63
N TYR A 74 24.02 0.11 -8.54
CA TYR A 74 24.38 -0.55 -7.28
C TYR A 74 25.00 0.43 -6.28
N THR A 75 25.90 1.27 -6.73
CA THR A 75 26.50 2.32 -5.90
C THR A 75 25.43 3.30 -5.40
N ASN A 76 24.55 3.75 -6.31
CA ASN A 76 23.46 4.65 -5.93
C ASN A 76 22.51 4.04 -4.88
N VAL A 77 22.22 2.74 -4.97
CA VAL A 77 21.39 2.05 -3.96
C VAL A 77 22.12 2.01 -2.62
N LEU A 78 23.40 1.67 -2.60
CA LEU A 78 24.20 1.63 -1.38
C LEU A 78 24.29 3.00 -0.69
N GLU A 79 24.56 4.06 -1.46
CA GLU A 79 24.67 5.43 -0.94
C GLU A 79 23.33 6.00 -0.45
N ASN A 80 22.21 5.39 -0.83
CA ASN A 80 20.87 5.83 -0.43
C ASN A 80 20.15 4.80 0.46
N ARG A 81 20.89 3.97 1.21
CA ARG A 81 20.33 2.95 2.10
C ARG A 81 19.23 3.50 2.99
N ASP A 82 19.51 4.58 3.72
CA ASP A 82 18.55 5.19 4.67
C ASP A 82 17.22 5.57 3.99
N ARG A 83 17.30 6.11 2.77
CA ARG A 83 16.11 6.45 1.98
C ARG A 83 15.33 5.21 1.57
N VAL A 84 16.01 4.15 1.16
CA VAL A 84 15.35 2.88 0.81
C VAL A 84 14.66 2.28 2.03
N GLU A 85 15.29 2.31 3.20
CA GLU A 85 14.71 1.84 4.47
C GLU A 85 13.49 2.67 4.88
N GLU A 86 13.56 3.99 4.79
CA GLU A 86 12.45 4.88 5.09
C GLU A 86 11.27 4.65 4.15
N ASN A 87 11.52 4.64 2.83
CA ASN A 87 10.49 4.34 1.84
C ASN A 87 9.86 2.97 2.06
N TYR A 88 10.67 1.95 2.35
CA TYR A 88 10.17 0.59 2.60
C TYR A 88 9.25 0.56 3.82
N ARG A 89 9.63 1.21 4.92
CA ARG A 89 8.77 1.33 6.11
C ARG A 89 7.44 2.02 5.82
N LEU A 90 7.47 3.10 5.03
CA LEU A 90 6.26 3.84 4.67
C LEU A 90 5.32 3.04 3.77
N MET A 91 5.88 2.18 2.92
CA MET A 91 5.11 1.33 2.00
C MET A 91 4.58 0.04 2.63
N GLN A 92 5.01 -0.31 3.85
CA GLN A 92 4.51 -1.51 4.55
C GLN A 92 3.15 -1.23 5.19
N LEU A 93 2.11 -1.90 4.69
CA LEU A 93 0.74 -1.73 5.18
C LEU A 93 0.37 -2.70 6.32
N TYR A 94 1.16 -3.74 6.55
CA TYR A 94 0.84 -4.79 7.53
C TYR A 94 1.31 -4.48 8.96
N THR A 95 2.16 -3.46 9.15
CA THR A 95 2.63 -3.00 10.46
C THR A 95 2.35 -1.50 10.65
N PRO A 96 1.08 -1.09 10.72
CA PRO A 96 0.76 0.29 10.96
C PRO A 96 1.32 0.72 12.32
N SER A 97 1.90 1.92 12.38
CA SER A 97 2.38 2.54 13.63
C SER A 97 1.22 3.01 14.49
N VAL A 98 0.36 2.08 14.90
CA VAL A 98 -0.78 2.36 15.78
C VAL A 98 -0.36 2.11 17.22
N SER A 99 -0.50 3.13 18.08
CA SER A 99 -0.22 3.01 19.50
C SER A 99 -1.11 1.92 20.14
N VAL A 100 -0.64 1.34 21.25
CA VAL A 100 -1.43 0.34 22.01
C VAL A 100 -2.80 0.90 22.39
N GLN A 101 -2.87 2.18 22.77
CA GLN A 101 -4.13 2.85 23.10
C GLN A 101 -5.02 3.02 21.86
N GLY A 102 -4.43 3.38 20.70
CA GLY A 102 -5.15 3.48 19.43
C GLY A 102 -5.74 2.12 19.04
N ARG A 103 -4.96 1.05 19.13
CA ARG A 103 -5.41 -0.32 18.85
C ARG A 103 -6.56 -0.75 19.77
N LYS A 104 -6.47 -0.46 21.08
CA LYS A 104 -7.57 -0.73 22.02
C LYS A 104 -8.84 0.03 21.66
N LYS A 105 -8.74 1.32 21.28
CA LYS A 105 -9.90 2.11 20.83
C LYS A 105 -10.52 1.54 19.56
N ILE A 106 -9.70 1.14 18.59
CA ILE A 106 -10.18 0.55 17.33
C ILE A 106 -10.90 -0.77 17.61
N ASN A 107 -10.29 -1.68 18.39
CA ASN A 107 -10.92 -2.96 18.73
C ASN A 107 -12.24 -2.75 19.50
N TYR A 108 -12.23 -1.84 20.50
CA TYR A 108 -13.45 -1.50 21.22
C TYR A 108 -14.56 -0.99 20.28
N ALA A 109 -14.22 -0.12 19.34
CA ALA A 109 -15.19 0.40 18.37
C ALA A 109 -15.71 -0.70 17.44
N LEU A 110 -14.86 -1.64 17.00
CA LEU A 110 -15.27 -2.77 16.18
C LEU A 110 -16.17 -3.76 16.93
N ASP A 111 -15.80 -4.07 18.18
CA ASP A 111 -16.53 -5.05 19.01
C ASP A 111 -17.89 -4.52 19.50
N ASN A 112 -18.01 -3.18 19.63
CA ASN A 112 -19.22 -2.53 20.16
C ASN A 112 -19.93 -1.69 19.09
N PHE A 113 -19.59 -1.86 17.81
CA PHE A 113 -20.24 -1.11 16.75
C PHE A 113 -21.66 -1.64 16.51
N GLU A 114 -22.64 -0.83 16.89
CA GLU A 114 -24.02 -1.03 16.51
C GLU A 114 -24.38 -0.04 15.40
N PRO A 115 -24.70 -0.52 14.18
CA PRO A 115 -25.06 0.37 13.09
C PRO A 115 -26.38 1.07 13.39
N GLU A 116 -26.34 2.35 13.73
CA GLU A 116 -27.51 3.22 13.77
C GLU A 116 -27.79 3.84 12.41
N PHE A 117 -29.03 3.70 11.96
CA PHE A 117 -29.47 4.24 10.69
C PHE A 117 -29.98 5.68 10.83
N ALA A 118 -29.07 6.64 10.88
CA ALA A 118 -29.39 8.08 11.00
C ALA A 118 -29.82 8.67 9.65
N LYS A 119 -31.02 8.33 9.18
CA LYS A 119 -31.56 8.71 7.85
C LYS A 119 -31.49 10.21 7.57
N THR A 120 -31.85 11.03 8.54
CA THR A 120 -31.82 12.50 8.42
C THR A 120 -30.42 13.03 8.29
N THR A 121 -29.47 12.51 9.06
CA THR A 121 -28.06 12.90 9.00
C THR A 121 -27.43 12.51 7.68
N ILE A 122 -27.65 11.28 7.21
CA ILE A 122 -27.14 10.82 5.90
C ILE A 122 -27.69 11.70 4.79
N LYS A 123 -29.00 12.01 4.80
CA LYS A 123 -29.62 12.88 3.81
C LYS A 123 -29.00 14.29 3.83
N ALA A 124 -28.79 14.86 5.02
CA ALA A 124 -28.17 16.18 5.16
C ALA A 124 -26.75 16.23 4.59
N MET A 125 -25.93 15.24 4.96
CA MET A 125 -24.55 15.11 4.47
C MET A 125 -24.50 14.96 2.93
N MET A 126 -25.36 14.12 2.35
CA MET A 126 -25.41 13.92 0.90
C MET A 126 -25.85 15.21 0.15
N ILE A 127 -26.75 16.00 0.73
CA ILE A 127 -27.14 17.31 0.15
C ILE A 127 -25.98 18.29 0.25
N GLU A 128 -25.29 18.35 1.38
CA GLU A 128 -24.13 19.22 1.59
C GLU A 128 -22.99 18.89 0.64
N ASP A 129 -22.74 17.59 0.41
CA ASP A 129 -21.71 17.10 -0.53
C ASP A 129 -22.14 17.18 -2.00
N GLY A 130 -23.32 17.66 -2.31
CA GLY A 130 -23.78 17.89 -3.69
C GLY A 130 -24.07 16.62 -4.48
N PHE A 131 -24.52 15.54 -3.85
CA PHE A 131 -24.83 14.24 -4.50
C PHE A 131 -25.98 14.27 -5.52
N GLY A 132 -26.55 15.42 -5.83
CA GLY A 132 -27.61 15.56 -6.84
C GLY A 132 -28.93 14.90 -6.43
N VAL A 133 -29.68 14.38 -7.41
CA VAL A 133 -31.02 13.78 -7.17
C VAL A 133 -30.84 12.32 -6.76
N VAL A 134 -31.05 12.04 -5.47
CA VAL A 134 -31.00 10.69 -4.92
C VAL A 134 -32.40 10.22 -4.50
N ASN A 135 -32.80 9.03 -4.94
CA ASN A 135 -34.03 8.40 -4.43
C ASN A 135 -33.76 7.82 -3.03
N PHE A 136 -33.97 8.63 -2.02
CA PHE A 136 -33.76 8.24 -0.62
C PHE A 136 -34.67 7.09 -0.15
N VAL A 137 -35.85 6.92 -0.76
CA VAL A 137 -36.79 5.82 -0.38
C VAL A 137 -36.14 4.47 -0.75
N ASP A 138 -35.68 4.33 -1.98
CA ASP A 138 -35.05 3.10 -2.45
C ASP A 138 -33.72 2.85 -1.74
N MET A 139 -32.92 3.89 -1.58
CA MET A 139 -31.66 3.80 -0.85
C MET A 139 -31.86 3.27 0.57
N TYR A 140 -32.82 3.82 1.32
CA TYR A 140 -33.10 3.38 2.69
C TYR A 140 -33.72 1.98 2.75
N ALA A 141 -34.52 1.59 1.77
CA ALA A 141 -35.06 0.23 1.68
C ALA A 141 -33.90 -0.80 1.51
N TRP A 142 -32.95 -0.53 0.61
CA TRP A 142 -31.78 -1.36 0.40
C TRP A 142 -30.89 -1.45 1.65
N MET A 143 -30.62 -0.33 2.30
CA MET A 143 -29.81 -0.29 3.49
C MET A 143 -30.45 -1.05 4.66
N ASN A 144 -31.75 -0.90 4.87
CA ASN A 144 -32.48 -1.69 5.89
C ASN A 144 -32.39 -3.20 5.62
N LYS A 145 -32.44 -3.62 4.35
CA LYS A 145 -32.26 -5.03 3.97
C LYS A 145 -30.88 -5.54 4.33
N ILE A 146 -29.81 -4.78 3.99
CA ILE A 146 -28.43 -5.15 4.33
C ILE A 146 -28.26 -5.32 5.84
N VAL A 147 -28.75 -4.38 6.64
CA VAL A 147 -28.70 -4.46 8.11
C VAL A 147 -29.48 -5.67 8.65
N ALA A 148 -30.63 -5.98 8.07
CA ALA A 148 -31.40 -7.16 8.47
C ALA A 148 -30.69 -8.48 8.13
N ASP A 149 -30.03 -8.54 6.97
CA ASP A 149 -29.28 -9.72 6.52
C ASP A 149 -27.97 -9.93 7.30
N SER A 150 -27.34 -8.86 7.78
CA SER A 150 -26.11 -8.94 8.60
C SER A 150 -26.34 -9.40 10.05
N ARG A 151 -27.60 -9.39 10.51
CA ARG A 151 -28.01 -9.85 11.87
C ARG A 151 -28.44 -11.32 11.91
N ARG A 152 -28.42 -12.03 10.79
CA ARG A 152 -28.67 -13.47 10.66
C ARG A 152 -27.38 -14.26 10.66
#